data_e3e4c660dddf4a464bb1c2d3285dcff3
#
_entry.id   e3e4c660dddf4a464bb1c2d3285dcff3
#
_cell.length_a   1.000
_cell.length_b   1.000
_cell.length_c   1.000
_cell.angle_alpha   90.00
_cell.angle_beta   90.00
_cell.angle_gamma   90.00
#
_symmetry.space_group_name_H-M   'P 1'
#
loop_
_entity.id
_entity.type
_entity.pdbx_description
1 polymer ?
#
loop_
_entity_poly.entity_id
_entity_poly.type
_entity_poly.pdbx_seq_one_letter_code
_entity_poly.pdbx_strand_id
1 'polypeptide(L)'
;FVDVKDEDRIVGDNLFPDEVDEKLVGVKAGDVINVEYSFPKDYKDKNYRGKTFDYHITIKKVKGMTLTDETAVSLSSGAQTTIKEYREYIKSLLEYKKTQELSENGVDALCKNAKIIGYPDDVLSYDIQQAFIRVYQESGLSDINSDAFKSYVKSIGYDSIDDFTKKMQESVTEALEKEMKVLALAKTYGLWLDDKTLSKEILNQATGYSSAEGYYADYSKYHAQYVMARINIAKEMQKNVKQTKRAG
;
A
#
# COMPACT_ATOMS: atom_id res chain seq x y z
N PHE A 1 6.29 -37.70 0.77
CA PHE A 1 7.54 -37.27 1.41
C PHE A 1 8.46 -36.71 0.33
N VAL A 2 8.86 -35.47 0.46
CA VAL A 2 9.95 -34.91 -0.33
C VAL A 2 11.16 -34.89 0.60
N ASP A 3 12.16 -35.74 0.32
CA ASP A 3 13.44 -35.67 1.03
C ASP A 3 14.08 -34.32 0.72
N VAL A 4 14.06 -33.44 1.68
CA VAL A 4 14.69 -32.13 1.56
C VAL A 4 16.15 -32.27 1.99
N LYS A 5 17.05 -31.83 1.13
CA LYS A 5 18.49 -31.76 1.43
C LYS A 5 18.75 -30.72 2.51
N ASP A 6 19.89 -30.89 3.19
CA ASP A 6 20.41 -29.83 4.08
C ASP A 6 20.56 -28.51 3.32
N GLU A 7 19.94 -27.47 3.84
CA GLU A 7 19.98 -26.15 3.23
C GLU A 7 20.28 -25.06 4.28
N ASP A 8 21.10 -24.11 3.89
CA ASP A 8 21.26 -22.86 4.63
C ASP A 8 20.07 -21.95 4.30
N ARG A 9 19.36 -21.48 5.33
CA ARG A 9 18.18 -20.59 5.21
C ARG A 9 18.34 -19.35 6.08
N ILE A 10 17.77 -18.26 5.61
CA ILE A 10 17.64 -17.02 6.37
C ILE A 10 16.19 -16.90 6.79
N VAL A 11 15.92 -16.86 8.09
CA VAL A 11 14.54 -16.65 8.61
C VAL A 11 14.01 -15.31 8.10
N GLY A 12 12.85 -15.33 7.42
CA GLY A 12 12.26 -14.15 6.80
C GLY A 12 12.70 -13.90 5.35
N ASP A 13 13.33 -14.87 4.68
CA ASP A 13 13.70 -14.77 3.25
C ASP A 13 12.52 -15.03 2.28
N ASN A 14 11.30 -15.22 2.81
CA ASN A 14 10.07 -15.54 2.10
C ASN A 14 10.11 -16.85 1.30
N LEU A 15 11.02 -17.76 1.62
CA LEU A 15 11.07 -19.10 1.04
C LEU A 15 10.18 -20.09 1.78
N PHE A 16 9.89 -19.81 3.06
CA PHE A 16 8.83 -20.48 3.81
C PHE A 16 7.59 -19.58 3.95
N PRO A 17 6.41 -20.17 4.17
CA PRO A 17 5.25 -19.40 4.67
C PRO A 17 5.59 -18.67 5.97
N ASP A 18 4.99 -17.47 6.19
CA ASP A 18 5.25 -16.64 7.36
C ASP A 18 5.05 -17.40 8.68
N GLU A 19 4.04 -18.28 8.73
CA GLU A 19 3.74 -19.09 9.93
C GLU A 19 4.83 -20.12 10.23
N VAL A 20 5.55 -20.58 9.21
CA VAL A 20 6.70 -21.49 9.38
C VAL A 20 7.91 -20.67 9.85
N ASP A 21 8.17 -19.52 9.22
CA ASP A 21 9.28 -18.62 9.60
C ASP A 21 9.13 -18.11 11.04
N GLU A 22 7.91 -17.77 11.48
CA GLU A 22 7.64 -17.38 12.86
C GLU A 22 8.05 -18.44 13.90
N LYS A 23 7.90 -19.73 13.57
CA LYS A 23 8.32 -20.83 14.44
C LYS A 23 9.83 -21.03 14.49
N LEU A 24 10.55 -20.51 13.50
CA LEU A 24 12.02 -20.54 13.45
C LEU A 24 12.67 -19.41 14.25
N VAL A 25 11.90 -18.44 14.73
CA VAL A 25 12.44 -17.35 15.56
C VAL A 25 12.82 -17.85 16.94
N GLY A 26 14.09 -17.70 17.31
CA GLY A 26 14.63 -18.05 18.64
C GLY A 26 14.98 -19.54 18.83
N VAL A 27 14.92 -20.35 17.79
CA VAL A 27 15.33 -21.76 17.82
C VAL A 27 16.84 -21.91 18.06
N LYS A 28 17.24 -23.09 18.56
CA LYS A 28 18.64 -23.46 18.82
C LYS A 28 19.03 -24.68 17.98
N ALA A 29 20.33 -24.89 17.80
CA ALA A 29 20.81 -26.11 17.20
C ALA A 29 20.36 -27.32 18.01
N GLY A 30 19.79 -28.33 17.34
CA GLY A 30 19.18 -29.51 17.92
C GLY A 30 17.65 -29.46 18.04
N ASP A 31 17.03 -28.29 17.90
CA ASP A 31 15.57 -28.18 17.95
C ASP A 31 14.93 -28.84 16.73
N VAL A 32 13.73 -29.39 16.91
CA VAL A 32 12.88 -29.94 15.86
C VAL A 32 11.56 -29.20 15.86
N ILE A 33 11.22 -28.61 14.72
CA ILE A 33 10.01 -27.85 14.52
C ILE A 33 9.07 -28.62 13.62
N ASN A 34 7.83 -28.79 14.03
CA ASN A 34 6.75 -29.37 13.23
C ASN A 34 5.68 -28.31 13.01
N VAL A 35 5.37 -28.00 11.75
CA VAL A 35 4.35 -27.00 11.39
C VAL A 35 3.50 -27.56 10.27
N GLU A 36 2.20 -27.65 10.49
CA GLU A 36 1.23 -27.88 9.42
C GLU A 36 0.84 -26.53 8.80
N TYR A 37 0.93 -26.41 7.48
CA TYR A 37 0.52 -25.21 6.77
C TYR A 37 -0.36 -25.55 5.56
N SER A 38 -1.51 -24.88 5.47
CA SER A 38 -2.45 -25.03 4.34
C SER A 38 -2.38 -23.83 3.42
N PHE A 39 -1.90 -24.04 2.20
CA PHE A 39 -1.86 -22.98 1.19
C PHE A 39 -3.27 -22.54 0.76
N PRO A 40 -3.52 -21.24 0.60
CA PRO A 40 -4.79 -20.72 0.10
C PRO A 40 -5.16 -21.30 -1.28
N LYS A 41 -6.47 -21.38 -1.58
CA LYS A 41 -6.95 -21.89 -2.87
C LYS A 41 -6.57 -20.99 -4.05
N ASP A 42 -6.27 -19.73 -3.80
CA ASP A 42 -5.85 -18.70 -4.75
C ASP A 42 -4.34 -18.44 -4.74
N TYR A 43 -3.55 -19.28 -4.03
CA TYR A 43 -2.11 -19.10 -3.95
C TYR A 43 -1.47 -18.99 -5.35
N LYS A 44 -0.45 -18.13 -5.47
CA LYS A 44 0.18 -17.80 -6.77
C LYS A 44 0.69 -19.01 -7.54
N ASP A 45 1.29 -19.99 -6.83
CA ASP A 45 1.78 -21.24 -7.44
C ASP A 45 0.68 -22.30 -7.41
N LYS A 46 0.27 -22.74 -8.62
CA LYS A 46 -0.77 -23.76 -8.81
C LYS A 46 -0.45 -25.10 -8.16
N ASN A 47 0.85 -25.43 -8.01
CA ASN A 47 1.30 -26.68 -7.43
C ASN A 47 0.99 -26.79 -5.93
N TYR A 48 0.83 -25.65 -5.25
CA TYR A 48 0.59 -25.56 -3.80
C TYR A 48 -0.85 -25.21 -3.45
N ARG A 49 -1.65 -24.70 -4.39
CA ARG A 49 -3.02 -24.21 -4.15
C ARG A 49 -3.89 -25.20 -3.40
N GLY A 50 -4.42 -24.80 -2.26
CA GLY A 50 -5.34 -25.59 -1.44
C GLY A 50 -4.76 -26.90 -0.90
N LYS A 51 -3.46 -27.07 -0.94
CA LYS A 51 -2.78 -28.24 -0.37
C LYS A 51 -2.24 -27.92 1.01
N THR A 52 -2.24 -28.93 1.87
CA THR A 52 -1.65 -28.88 3.21
C THR A 52 -0.32 -29.61 3.21
N PHE A 53 0.68 -29.02 3.84
CA PHE A 53 2.02 -29.57 3.99
C PHE A 53 2.42 -29.60 5.46
N ASP A 54 3.03 -30.72 5.86
CA ASP A 54 3.66 -30.87 7.17
C ASP A 54 5.15 -30.57 7.03
N TYR A 55 5.60 -29.49 7.62
CA TYR A 55 6.99 -29.10 7.67
C TYR A 55 7.66 -29.75 8.89
N HIS A 56 8.64 -30.63 8.66
CA HIS A 56 9.49 -31.23 9.70
C HIS A 56 10.89 -30.64 9.55
N ILE A 57 11.26 -29.69 10.39
CA ILE A 57 12.49 -28.95 10.28
C ILE A 57 13.40 -29.26 11.47
N THR A 58 14.56 -29.87 11.20
CA THR A 58 15.61 -30.08 12.21
C THR A 58 16.66 -29.00 12.11
N ILE A 59 16.89 -28.26 13.19
CA ILE A 59 17.85 -27.17 13.24
C ILE A 59 19.26 -27.74 13.52
N LYS A 60 20.10 -27.83 12.50
CA LYS A 60 21.47 -28.33 12.65
C LYS A 60 22.41 -27.28 13.21
N LYS A 61 22.26 -26.04 12.80
CA LYS A 61 23.10 -24.92 13.21
C LYS A 61 22.34 -23.61 13.11
N VAL A 62 22.53 -22.76 14.09
CA VAL A 62 22.04 -21.36 14.05
C VAL A 62 23.27 -20.46 13.88
N LYS A 63 23.28 -19.67 12.82
CA LYS A 63 24.24 -18.59 12.62
C LYS A 63 23.55 -17.29 13.05
N GLY A 64 23.83 -16.82 14.24
CA GLY A 64 23.36 -15.53 14.74
C GLY A 64 24.30 -14.41 14.32
N MET A 65 23.76 -13.28 13.87
CA MET A 65 24.52 -12.06 13.78
C MET A 65 24.47 -11.38 15.15
N THR A 66 25.62 -11.12 15.75
CA THR A 66 25.68 -10.27 16.94
C THR A 66 25.41 -8.84 16.49
N LEU A 67 24.36 -8.23 17.01
CA LEU A 67 24.01 -6.84 16.70
C LEU A 67 24.93 -5.91 17.50
N THR A 68 25.97 -5.43 16.85
CA THR A 68 26.94 -4.43 17.38
C THR A 68 26.82 -3.13 16.60
N ASP A 69 27.50 -2.09 17.04
CA ASP A 69 27.52 -0.81 16.31
C ASP A 69 28.15 -0.98 14.93
N GLU A 70 29.17 -1.85 14.77
CA GLU A 70 29.75 -2.16 13.46
C GLU A 70 28.74 -2.85 12.52
N THR A 71 27.89 -3.74 13.06
CA THR A 71 26.82 -4.34 12.25
C THR A 71 25.75 -3.32 11.88
N ALA A 72 25.45 -2.35 12.72
CA ALA A 72 24.52 -1.26 12.40
C ALA A 72 25.04 -0.41 11.23
N VAL A 73 26.33 -0.03 11.28
CA VAL A 73 26.99 0.69 10.18
C VAL A 73 26.92 -0.11 8.88
N SER A 74 27.24 -1.40 8.92
CA SER A 74 27.21 -2.28 7.73
C SER A 74 25.81 -2.41 7.13
N LEU A 75 24.80 -2.70 7.96
CA LEU A 75 23.41 -2.91 7.51
C LEU A 75 22.75 -1.63 7.00
N SER A 76 23.19 -0.46 7.47
CA SER A 76 22.64 0.84 7.05
C SER A 76 23.49 1.55 5.99
N SER A 77 24.54 0.92 5.50
CA SER A 77 25.53 1.56 4.63
C SER A 77 26.09 2.86 5.21
N GLY A 78 26.29 2.88 6.53
CA GLY A 78 26.83 4.02 7.26
C GLY A 78 25.82 5.09 7.70
N ALA A 79 24.54 4.91 7.38
CA ALA A 79 23.50 5.90 7.73
C ALA A 79 23.16 5.92 9.23
N GLN A 80 23.35 4.80 9.95
CA GLN A 80 23.23 4.68 11.40
C GLN A 80 24.56 4.19 11.96
N THR A 81 25.03 4.84 13.02
CA THR A 81 26.36 4.59 13.59
C THR A 81 26.31 3.70 14.83
N THR A 82 25.12 3.52 15.40
CA THR A 82 24.90 2.67 16.58
C THR A 82 23.73 1.72 16.37
N ILE A 83 23.77 0.58 17.07
CA ILE A 83 22.67 -0.38 17.06
C ILE A 83 21.36 0.24 17.60
N LYS A 84 21.47 1.21 18.50
CA LYS A 84 20.30 1.94 19.02
C LYS A 84 19.65 2.75 17.91
N GLU A 85 20.42 3.56 17.17
CA GLU A 85 19.93 4.33 16.02
C GLU A 85 19.34 3.43 14.93
N TYR A 86 20.00 2.32 14.64
CA TYR A 86 19.51 1.35 13.67
C TYR A 86 18.16 0.73 14.08
N ARG A 87 17.99 0.37 15.35
CA ARG A 87 16.71 -0.14 15.87
C ARG A 87 15.61 0.92 15.80
N GLU A 88 15.89 2.16 16.14
CA GLU A 88 14.94 3.27 16.01
C GLU A 88 14.55 3.51 14.56
N TYR A 89 15.51 3.45 13.65
CA TYR A 89 15.26 3.53 12.21
C TYR A 89 14.38 2.39 11.70
N ILE A 90 14.69 1.14 12.01
CA ILE A 90 13.85 -0.01 11.61
C ILE A 90 12.44 0.10 12.20
N LYS A 91 12.32 0.52 13.46
CA LYS A 91 11.02 0.76 14.09
C LYS A 91 10.21 1.79 13.31
N SER A 92 10.82 2.91 12.94
CA SER A 92 10.15 3.97 12.16
C SER A 92 9.73 3.49 10.78
N LEU A 93 10.54 2.66 10.11
CA LEU A 93 10.18 2.04 8.83
C LEU A 93 8.97 1.10 8.96
N LEU A 94 8.94 0.28 10.00
CA LEU A 94 7.82 -0.65 10.25
C LEU A 94 6.52 0.11 10.56
N GLU A 95 6.61 1.17 11.36
CA GLU A 95 5.48 2.06 11.65
C GLU A 95 4.99 2.76 10.39
N TYR A 96 5.90 3.24 9.55
CA TYR A 96 5.57 3.84 8.26
C TYR A 96 4.86 2.85 7.34
N LYS A 97 5.41 1.64 7.13
CA LYS A 97 4.79 0.59 6.32
C LYS A 97 3.40 0.23 6.81
N LYS A 98 3.23 0.05 8.12
CA LYS A 98 1.94 -0.22 8.73
C LYS A 98 0.93 0.91 8.50
N THR A 99 1.38 2.16 8.59
CA THR A 99 0.53 3.32 8.29
C THR A 99 0.10 3.33 6.83
N GLN A 100 1.02 3.04 5.91
CA GLN A 100 0.70 2.95 4.48
C GLN A 100 -0.33 1.85 4.19
N GLU A 101 -0.12 0.65 4.70
CA GLU A 101 -1.04 -0.47 4.53
C GLU A 101 -2.44 -0.15 5.08
N LEU A 102 -2.54 0.42 6.28
CA LEU A 102 -3.82 0.86 6.86
C LEU A 102 -4.44 2.01 6.05
N SER A 103 -3.63 2.91 5.50
CA SER A 103 -4.11 4.00 4.64
C SER A 103 -4.68 3.47 3.32
N GLU A 104 -4.06 2.45 2.73
CA GLU A 104 -4.49 1.89 1.45
C GLU A 104 -5.67 0.93 1.59
N ASN A 105 -5.61 0.00 2.52
CA ASN A 105 -6.57 -1.08 2.64
C ASN A 105 -7.57 -0.88 3.79
N GLY A 106 -7.09 -0.41 4.94
CA GLY A 106 -7.91 -0.26 6.15
C GLY A 106 -8.95 0.84 6.02
N VAL A 107 -8.58 2.00 5.44
CA VAL A 107 -9.50 3.13 5.23
C VAL A 107 -10.56 2.75 4.20
N ASP A 108 -10.20 2.03 3.15
CA ASP A 108 -11.16 1.56 2.15
C ASP A 108 -12.16 0.57 2.76
N ALA A 109 -11.69 -0.32 3.65
CA ALA A 109 -12.57 -1.23 4.38
C ALA A 109 -13.56 -0.50 5.29
N LEU A 110 -13.13 0.57 5.98
CA LEU A 110 -14.03 1.42 6.77
C LEU A 110 -15.09 2.11 5.90
N CYS A 111 -14.72 2.54 4.70
CA CYS A 111 -15.61 3.23 3.78
C CYS A 111 -16.53 2.30 2.98
N LYS A 112 -16.29 0.98 3.02
CA LYS A 112 -17.00 0.00 2.18
C LYS A 112 -18.52 0.07 2.28
N ASN A 113 -19.03 0.30 3.49
CA ASN A 113 -20.49 0.34 3.75
C ASN A 113 -21.08 1.75 3.68
N ALA A 114 -20.26 2.78 3.46
CA ALA A 114 -20.73 4.14 3.29
C ALA A 114 -21.42 4.30 1.92
N LYS A 115 -22.60 4.93 1.92
CA LYS A 115 -23.37 5.18 0.68
C LYS A 115 -23.25 6.64 0.30
N ILE A 116 -23.04 6.90 -0.98
CA ILE A 116 -23.17 8.24 -1.55
C ILE A 116 -24.65 8.50 -1.77
N ILE A 117 -25.13 9.64 -1.29
CA ILE A 117 -26.54 10.06 -1.44
C ILE A 117 -26.71 10.90 -2.69
N GLY A 118 -25.67 11.59 -3.14
CA GLY A 118 -25.66 12.40 -4.36
C GLY A 118 -24.29 13.03 -4.56
N TYR A 119 -24.03 13.50 -5.75
CA TYR A 119 -22.84 14.24 -6.12
C TYR A 119 -23.20 15.71 -6.29
N PRO A 120 -22.28 16.64 -6.03
CA PRO A 120 -22.37 17.96 -6.62
C PRO A 120 -22.23 17.82 -8.13
N ASP A 121 -23.29 18.10 -8.90
CA ASP A 121 -23.37 17.83 -10.35
C ASP A 121 -22.23 18.51 -11.13
N ASP A 122 -21.83 19.69 -10.70
CA ASP A 122 -20.72 20.47 -11.27
C ASP A 122 -19.35 19.81 -11.02
N VAL A 123 -19.13 19.21 -9.85
CA VAL A 123 -17.86 18.57 -9.49
C VAL A 123 -17.61 17.31 -10.31
N LEU A 124 -18.61 16.42 -10.40
CA LEU A 124 -18.46 15.19 -11.18
C LEU A 124 -18.26 15.49 -12.67
N SER A 125 -19.03 16.44 -13.22
CA SER A 125 -18.89 16.85 -14.62
C SER A 125 -17.54 17.48 -14.90
N TYR A 126 -17.04 18.31 -13.98
CA TYR A 126 -15.70 18.92 -14.08
C TYR A 126 -14.60 17.85 -14.04
N ASP A 127 -14.63 16.93 -13.10
CA ASP A 127 -13.60 15.88 -12.98
C ASP A 127 -13.55 14.96 -14.19
N ILE A 128 -14.72 14.58 -14.73
CA ILE A 128 -14.80 13.82 -15.99
C ILE A 128 -14.19 14.60 -17.15
N GLN A 129 -14.51 15.90 -17.27
CA GLN A 129 -13.95 16.76 -18.31
C GLN A 129 -12.43 16.87 -18.18
N GLN A 130 -11.90 17.08 -16.96
CA GLN A 130 -10.45 17.17 -16.73
C GLN A 130 -9.73 15.86 -17.06
N ALA A 131 -10.30 14.72 -16.68
CA ALA A 131 -9.74 13.41 -17.03
C ALA A 131 -9.67 13.20 -18.55
N PHE A 132 -10.72 13.60 -19.26
CA PHE A 132 -10.74 13.53 -20.73
C PHE A 132 -9.69 14.45 -21.36
N ILE A 133 -9.61 15.69 -20.92
CA ILE A 133 -8.62 16.68 -21.41
C ILE A 133 -7.20 16.14 -21.22
N ARG A 134 -6.90 15.53 -20.06
CA ARG A 134 -5.57 14.97 -19.77
C ARG A 134 -5.19 13.88 -20.78
N VAL A 135 -6.07 12.89 -20.98
CA VAL A 135 -5.81 11.80 -21.95
C VAL A 135 -5.64 12.35 -23.36
N TYR A 136 -6.47 13.33 -23.72
CA TYR A 136 -6.38 14.00 -25.00
C TYR A 136 -5.03 14.72 -25.19
N GLN A 137 -4.57 15.45 -24.19
CA GLN A 137 -3.26 16.11 -24.19
C GLN A 137 -2.11 15.10 -24.28
N GLU A 138 -2.18 14.00 -23.54
CA GLU A 138 -1.19 12.93 -23.57
C GLU A 138 -1.10 12.25 -24.94
N SER A 139 -2.20 12.20 -25.69
CA SER A 139 -2.19 11.67 -27.06
C SER A 139 -1.37 12.51 -28.05
N GLY A 140 -1.15 13.80 -27.75
CA GLY A 140 -0.48 14.76 -28.66
C GLY A 140 -1.26 15.07 -29.94
N LEU A 141 -2.53 14.68 -30.02
CA LEU A 141 -3.40 14.84 -31.20
C LEU A 141 -4.25 16.10 -31.10
N SER A 142 -4.61 16.68 -32.23
CA SER A 142 -5.39 17.92 -32.30
C SER A 142 -6.87 17.75 -32.65
N ASP A 143 -7.32 16.51 -32.93
CA ASP A 143 -8.71 16.20 -33.29
C ASP A 143 -9.14 14.87 -32.68
N ILE A 144 -10.07 14.95 -31.74
CA ILE A 144 -10.63 13.80 -31.03
C ILE A 144 -11.48 12.88 -31.93
N ASN A 145 -12.00 13.38 -33.04
CA ASN A 145 -12.78 12.61 -34.00
C ASN A 145 -11.92 11.92 -35.08
N SER A 146 -10.62 12.21 -35.09
CA SER A 146 -9.69 11.66 -36.07
C SER A 146 -9.54 10.13 -35.92
N ASP A 147 -9.19 9.46 -37.03
CA ASP A 147 -8.86 8.04 -37.00
C ASP A 147 -7.56 7.78 -36.20
N ALA A 148 -6.69 8.80 -36.12
CA ALA A 148 -5.50 8.75 -35.25
C ALA A 148 -5.89 8.68 -33.77
N PHE A 149 -6.87 9.47 -33.30
CA PHE A 149 -7.33 9.40 -31.92
C PHE A 149 -8.06 8.09 -31.63
N LYS A 150 -8.89 7.58 -32.56
CA LYS A 150 -9.50 6.25 -32.44
C LYS A 150 -8.46 5.15 -32.31
N SER A 151 -7.37 5.24 -33.08
CA SER A 151 -6.27 4.27 -33.01
C SER A 151 -5.50 4.38 -31.71
N TYR A 152 -5.26 5.61 -31.21
CA TYR A 152 -4.66 5.85 -29.90
C TYR A 152 -5.49 5.24 -28.77
N VAL A 153 -6.80 5.48 -28.74
CA VAL A 153 -7.72 4.92 -27.73
C VAL A 153 -7.64 3.39 -27.72
N LYS A 154 -7.58 2.75 -28.90
CA LYS A 154 -7.39 1.29 -29.01
C LYS A 154 -6.02 0.86 -28.49
N SER A 155 -4.97 1.62 -28.73
CA SER A 155 -3.61 1.29 -28.29
C SER A 155 -3.46 1.31 -26.77
N ILE A 156 -4.28 2.11 -26.07
CA ILE A 156 -4.33 2.17 -24.61
C ILE A 156 -5.37 1.21 -23.97
N GLY A 157 -5.95 0.29 -24.78
CA GLY A 157 -6.71 -0.86 -24.29
C GLY A 157 -8.24 -0.70 -24.29
N TYR A 158 -8.78 0.25 -25.06
CA TYR A 158 -10.23 0.42 -25.20
C TYR A 158 -10.72 0.02 -26.61
N ASP A 159 -11.93 -0.52 -26.70
CA ASP A 159 -12.48 -1.02 -27.98
C ASP A 159 -12.92 0.12 -28.92
N SER A 160 -13.38 1.23 -28.34
CA SER A 160 -13.89 2.41 -29.06
C SER A 160 -13.81 3.66 -28.21
N ILE A 161 -14.07 4.83 -28.80
CA ILE A 161 -14.21 6.10 -28.06
C ILE A 161 -15.38 6.03 -27.08
N ASP A 162 -16.48 5.40 -27.42
CA ASP A 162 -17.63 5.25 -26.52
C ASP A 162 -17.29 4.36 -25.33
N ASP A 163 -16.59 3.25 -25.55
CA ASP A 163 -16.10 2.36 -24.49
C ASP A 163 -15.11 3.10 -23.57
N PHE A 164 -14.18 3.83 -24.16
CA PHE A 164 -13.23 4.69 -23.43
C PHE A 164 -13.96 5.73 -22.57
N THR A 165 -14.91 6.47 -23.16
CA THR A 165 -15.65 7.51 -22.45
C THR A 165 -16.43 6.94 -21.27
N LYS A 166 -17.13 5.81 -21.50
CA LYS A 166 -17.91 5.13 -20.46
C LYS A 166 -17.04 4.66 -19.32
N LYS A 167 -15.96 3.93 -19.62
CA LYS A 167 -15.04 3.41 -18.58
C LYS A 167 -14.31 4.53 -17.83
N MET A 168 -13.97 5.62 -18.51
CA MET A 168 -13.40 6.79 -17.86
C MET A 168 -14.40 7.45 -16.91
N GLN A 169 -15.66 7.62 -17.31
CA GLN A 169 -16.70 8.15 -16.43
C GLN A 169 -16.91 7.26 -15.20
N GLU A 170 -16.97 5.94 -15.38
CA GLU A 170 -17.08 4.97 -14.28
C GLU A 170 -15.87 5.12 -13.32
N SER A 171 -14.66 5.16 -13.85
CA SER A 171 -13.44 5.28 -13.04
C SER A 171 -13.35 6.61 -12.25
N VAL A 172 -13.70 7.74 -12.90
CA VAL A 172 -13.75 9.04 -12.24
C VAL A 172 -14.80 9.08 -11.15
N THR A 173 -15.98 8.50 -11.41
CA THR A 173 -17.07 8.42 -10.42
C THR A 173 -16.63 7.60 -9.21
N GLU A 174 -16.03 6.43 -9.41
CA GLU A 174 -15.50 5.60 -8.32
C GLU A 174 -14.44 6.32 -7.49
N ALA A 175 -13.53 7.05 -8.16
CA ALA A 175 -12.50 7.84 -7.48
C ALA A 175 -13.11 8.96 -6.63
N LEU A 176 -14.06 9.71 -7.18
CA LEU A 176 -14.77 10.77 -6.46
C LEU A 176 -15.57 10.22 -5.26
N GLU A 177 -16.27 9.09 -5.44
CA GLU A 177 -16.96 8.43 -4.33
C GLU A 177 -16.01 8.04 -3.20
N LYS A 178 -14.85 7.49 -3.55
CA LYS A 178 -13.84 7.13 -2.58
C LYS A 178 -13.32 8.34 -1.82
N GLU A 179 -13.03 9.44 -2.51
CA GLU A 179 -12.60 10.68 -1.88
C GLU A 179 -13.69 11.25 -0.96
N MET A 180 -14.92 11.34 -1.41
CA MET A 180 -16.05 11.86 -0.62
C MET A 180 -16.27 11.07 0.67
N LYS A 181 -16.22 9.73 0.60
CA LYS A 181 -16.38 8.86 1.78
C LYS A 181 -15.28 9.09 2.81
N VAL A 182 -14.02 9.15 2.37
CA VAL A 182 -12.86 9.39 3.24
C VAL A 182 -12.90 10.78 3.86
N LEU A 183 -13.24 11.81 3.08
CA LEU A 183 -13.32 13.19 3.57
C LEU A 183 -14.48 13.37 4.55
N ALA A 184 -15.62 12.73 4.32
CA ALA A 184 -16.73 12.72 5.27
C ALA A 184 -16.33 12.06 6.59
N LEU A 185 -15.61 10.92 6.54
CA LEU A 185 -15.09 10.23 7.71
C LEU A 185 -14.12 11.14 8.48
N ALA A 186 -13.17 11.78 7.77
CA ALA A 186 -12.21 12.68 8.39
C ALA A 186 -12.89 13.87 9.11
N LYS A 187 -13.91 14.47 8.50
CA LYS A 187 -14.72 15.52 9.13
C LYS A 187 -15.42 15.03 10.39
N THR A 188 -16.04 13.86 10.33
CA THR A 188 -16.79 13.28 11.46
C THR A 188 -15.91 13.04 12.68
N TYR A 189 -14.66 12.63 12.46
CA TYR A 189 -13.70 12.34 13.53
C TYR A 189 -12.74 13.49 13.86
N GLY A 190 -12.97 14.69 13.33
CA GLY A 190 -12.10 15.84 13.60
C GLY A 190 -10.68 15.72 13.05
N LEU A 191 -10.49 14.92 11.99
CA LEU A 191 -9.21 14.68 11.34
C LEU A 191 -8.98 15.56 10.10
N TRP A 192 -9.92 16.49 9.85
CA TRP A 192 -9.79 17.50 8.81
C TRP A 192 -8.72 18.53 9.19
N LEU A 193 -7.79 18.80 8.29
CA LEU A 193 -6.72 19.76 8.55
C LEU A 193 -7.13 21.19 8.12
N ASP A 194 -6.76 22.18 8.92
CA ASP A 194 -6.79 23.58 8.49
C ASP A 194 -5.75 23.83 7.38
N ASP A 195 -5.92 24.93 6.66
CA ASP A 195 -5.11 25.26 5.49
C ASP A 195 -3.60 25.33 5.77
N LYS A 196 -3.24 25.88 6.91
CA LYS A 196 -1.82 26.04 7.30
C LYS A 196 -1.19 24.68 7.60
N THR A 197 -1.90 23.85 8.34
CA THR A 197 -1.47 22.51 8.69
C THR A 197 -1.41 21.63 7.44
N LEU A 198 -2.43 21.70 6.58
CA LEU A 198 -2.47 20.94 5.33
C LEU A 198 -1.28 21.27 4.42
N SER A 199 -1.00 22.58 4.21
CA SER A 199 0.13 23.02 3.38
C SER A 199 1.48 22.53 3.88
N LYS A 200 1.66 22.45 5.20
CA LYS A 200 2.87 21.90 5.81
C LYS A 200 2.96 20.40 5.67
N GLU A 201 1.90 19.69 6.04
CA GLU A 201 1.92 18.23 6.10
C GLU A 201 1.96 17.57 4.72
N ILE A 202 1.30 18.18 3.71
CA ILE A 202 1.33 17.62 2.35
C ILE A 202 2.74 17.62 1.76
N LEU A 203 3.55 18.62 2.05
CA LEU A 203 4.94 18.68 1.59
C LEU A 203 5.83 17.61 2.23
N ASN A 204 5.49 17.14 3.43
CA ASN A 204 6.19 16.03 4.04
C ASN A 204 5.88 14.69 3.34
N GLN A 205 4.76 14.61 2.62
CA GLN A 205 4.33 13.39 1.92
C GLN A 205 4.65 13.44 0.42
N ALA A 206 4.53 14.61 -0.19
CA ALA A 206 4.67 14.81 -1.63
C ALA A 206 6.12 15.15 -2.00
N THR A 207 6.93 14.11 -2.15
CA THR A 207 8.32 14.26 -2.61
C THR A 207 8.34 14.83 -4.04
N GLY A 208 9.11 15.88 -4.27
CA GLY A 208 9.23 16.54 -5.59
C GLY A 208 8.54 17.89 -5.70
N TYR A 209 7.78 18.31 -4.67
CA TYR A 209 7.18 19.64 -4.61
C TYR A 209 7.93 20.55 -3.63
N SER A 210 8.23 21.75 -4.08
CA SER A 210 8.87 22.81 -3.26
C SER A 210 7.86 23.70 -2.51
N SER A 211 6.59 23.66 -2.93
CA SER A 211 5.50 24.41 -2.29
C SER A 211 4.18 23.67 -2.36
N ALA A 212 3.28 23.96 -1.42
CA ALA A 212 1.94 23.38 -1.40
C ALA A 212 1.10 23.89 -2.59
N GLU A 213 1.31 25.13 -3.02
CA GLU A 213 0.64 25.71 -4.18
C GLU A 213 1.00 24.95 -5.46
N GLY A 214 2.27 24.53 -5.61
CA GLY A 214 2.70 23.68 -6.73
C GLY A 214 1.97 22.34 -6.74
N TYR A 215 1.86 21.69 -5.58
CA TYR A 215 1.07 20.47 -5.44
C TYR A 215 -0.42 20.70 -5.77
N TYR A 216 -1.01 21.80 -5.28
CA TYR A 216 -2.42 22.09 -5.50
C TYR A 216 -2.75 22.43 -6.96
N ALA A 217 -1.78 22.93 -7.71
CA ALA A 217 -1.94 23.16 -9.15
C ALA A 217 -2.09 21.85 -9.94
N ASP A 218 -1.38 20.79 -9.52
CA ASP A 218 -1.42 19.50 -10.18
C ASP A 218 -2.57 18.59 -9.68
N TYR A 219 -2.86 18.61 -8.36
CA TYR A 219 -3.74 17.63 -7.73
C TYR A 219 -4.95 18.22 -6.98
N SER A 220 -5.09 19.51 -6.91
CA SER A 220 -6.07 20.22 -6.10
C SER A 220 -5.82 20.17 -4.58
N LYS A 221 -6.39 21.15 -3.88
CA LYS A 221 -6.37 21.20 -2.41
C LYS A 221 -7.25 20.12 -1.77
N TYR A 222 -8.35 19.74 -2.45
CA TYR A 222 -9.22 18.65 -1.99
C TYR A 222 -8.50 17.30 -2.02
N HIS A 223 -7.75 17.05 -3.08
CA HIS A 223 -6.93 15.84 -3.16
C HIS A 223 -5.84 15.81 -2.07
N ALA A 224 -5.18 16.92 -1.80
CA ALA A 224 -4.25 17.03 -0.67
C ALA A 224 -4.93 16.67 0.67
N GLN A 225 -6.13 17.18 0.89
CA GLN A 225 -6.92 16.89 2.07
C GLN A 225 -7.31 15.41 2.15
N TYR A 226 -7.67 14.81 1.03
CA TYR A 226 -7.95 13.37 0.93
C TYR A 226 -6.73 12.52 1.30
N VAL A 227 -5.56 12.83 0.74
CA VAL A 227 -4.30 12.10 1.05
C VAL A 227 -4.00 12.19 2.55
N MET A 228 -4.08 13.38 3.13
CA MET A 228 -3.83 13.58 4.56
C MET A 228 -4.89 12.94 5.44
N ALA A 229 -6.15 12.96 5.02
CA ALA A 229 -7.24 12.28 5.72
C ALA A 229 -6.98 10.77 5.82
N ARG A 230 -6.59 10.11 4.74
CA ARG A 230 -6.24 8.68 4.74
C ARG A 230 -5.15 8.36 5.75
N ILE A 231 -4.07 9.15 5.75
CA ILE A 231 -2.94 8.98 6.66
C ILE A 231 -3.38 9.19 8.12
N ASN A 232 -4.15 10.23 8.40
CA ASN A 232 -4.58 10.54 9.76
C ASN A 232 -5.58 9.52 10.31
N ILE A 233 -6.50 9.03 9.47
CA ILE A 233 -7.39 7.92 9.83
C ILE A 233 -6.56 6.65 10.12
N ALA A 234 -5.58 6.33 9.29
CA ALA A 234 -4.71 5.19 9.50
C ALA A 234 -3.91 5.27 10.81
N LYS A 235 -3.37 6.45 11.13
CA LYS A 235 -2.70 6.71 12.42
C LYS A 235 -3.64 6.52 13.60
N GLU A 236 -4.88 6.98 13.49
CA GLU A 236 -5.89 6.80 14.54
C GLU A 236 -6.29 5.33 14.70
N MET A 237 -6.45 4.60 13.59
CA MET A 237 -6.66 3.15 13.61
C MET A 237 -5.53 2.42 14.34
N GLN A 238 -4.26 2.79 14.10
CA GLN A 238 -3.12 2.16 14.78
C GLN A 238 -3.17 2.31 16.31
N LYS A 239 -3.65 3.45 16.82
CA LYS A 239 -3.78 3.68 18.26
C LYS A 239 -4.87 2.79 18.88
N ASN A 240 -5.93 2.52 18.13
CA ASN A 240 -7.15 1.90 18.64
C ASN A 240 -7.26 0.40 18.32
N VAL A 241 -6.55 -0.09 17.30
CA VAL A 241 -6.48 -1.52 16.99
C VAL A 241 -5.65 -2.21 18.07
N LYS A 242 -6.33 -2.86 19.01
CA LYS A 242 -5.69 -3.88 19.86
C LYS A 242 -5.16 -4.95 18.90
N GLN A 243 -3.85 -5.18 18.91
CA GLN A 243 -3.29 -6.34 18.25
C GLN A 243 -3.96 -7.58 18.90
N THR A 244 -4.99 -8.09 18.28
CA THR A 244 -5.39 -9.47 18.55
C THR A 244 -4.17 -10.27 18.12
N LYS A 245 -3.47 -10.86 19.12
CA LYS A 245 -2.53 -11.93 18.83
C LYS A 245 -3.31 -12.88 17.92
N ARG A 246 -2.84 -13.08 16.67
CA ARG A 246 -3.31 -14.20 15.89
C ARG A 246 -3.18 -15.40 16.82
N ALA A 247 -4.29 -16.03 17.15
CA ALA A 247 -4.27 -17.28 17.87
C ALA A 247 -3.46 -18.23 16.98
N GLY A 248 -2.29 -18.63 17.48
CA GLY A 248 -1.42 -19.59 16.84
C GLY A 248 -2.09 -20.96 16.79
#